data_bcd28826f61ae2a684061905b85d37d6
#
_entry.id   bcd28826f61ae2a684061905b85d37d6
#
_cell.length_a   1.000
_cell.length_b   1.000
_cell.length_c   1.000
_cell.angle_alpha   90.00
_cell.angle_beta   90.00
_cell.angle_gamma   90.00
#
_symmetry.space_group_name_H-M   'P 1'
#
loop_
_entity.id
_entity.type
_entity.pdbx_description
1 polymer ?
#
loop_
_entity_poly.entity_id
_entity_poly.type
_entity_poly.pdbx_seq_one_letter_code
_entity_poly.pdbx_strand_id
1 'polypeptide(L)'
;MKKIVLGILVVLVLAYIIFDKIGDIGLTKEFTQKQDSLVAAVDSMKLDIAKDNAVIDSLVYVDNVLTEKVTYMKSHVKTVTKFVDSSKTAIDSYTEHQLVTSFNTRYPKDTVTNPLPVAQPVLVAAAKDLVELDGAKQIITIKDSVIALTESRVAGKDSVIAVFTKKENTYKNIMFNQDTQIKDWKYQFNALQLQNAKLKAKNKFTKIGAGLVVGGLVYLMLAK
;
A
#
# COMPACT_ATOMS: atom_id res chain seq x y z
N MET A 1 24.75 -70.63 23.11
CA MET A 1 25.41 -69.37 22.69
C MET A 1 24.92 -68.87 21.32
N LYS A 2 24.86 -69.61 20.24
CA LYS A 2 24.44 -69.18 18.89
C LYS A 2 23.03 -68.52 18.85
N LYS A 3 22.05 -69.04 19.58
CA LYS A 3 20.66 -68.51 19.62
C LYS A 3 20.56 -67.14 20.33
N ILE A 4 21.41 -66.94 21.35
CA ILE A 4 21.44 -65.63 22.09
C ILE A 4 22.06 -64.49 21.23
N VAL A 5 23.15 -64.84 20.50
CA VAL A 5 23.79 -63.94 19.56
C VAL A 5 22.86 -63.52 18.45
N LEU A 6 22.06 -64.41 17.90
CA LEU A 6 21.07 -64.18 16.86
C LEU A 6 19.95 -63.26 17.41
N GLY A 7 19.48 -63.47 18.64
CA GLY A 7 18.46 -62.62 19.29
C GLY A 7 18.94 -61.21 19.49
N ILE A 8 20.17 -61.02 19.95
CA ILE A 8 20.77 -59.67 20.13
C ILE A 8 20.89 -58.94 18.79
N LEU A 9 21.28 -59.65 17.73
CA LEU A 9 21.43 -59.04 16.38
C LEU A 9 20.08 -58.59 15.81
N VAL A 10 19.02 -59.37 16.02
CA VAL A 10 17.65 -58.99 15.62
C VAL A 10 17.16 -57.76 16.38
N VAL A 11 17.42 -57.69 17.71
CA VAL A 11 17.05 -56.49 18.52
C VAL A 11 17.80 -55.25 18.06
N LEU A 12 19.09 -55.34 17.77
CA LEU A 12 19.88 -54.23 17.27
C LEU A 12 19.40 -53.74 15.89
N VAL A 13 19.01 -54.61 15.00
CA VAL A 13 18.45 -54.24 13.69
C VAL A 13 17.08 -53.59 13.85
N LEU A 14 16.23 -54.08 14.75
CA LEU A 14 14.94 -53.45 15.04
C LEU A 14 15.11 -52.05 15.67
N ALA A 15 16.01 -51.90 16.63
CA ALA A 15 16.34 -50.62 17.25
C ALA A 15 16.86 -49.63 16.20
N TYR A 16 17.75 -50.05 15.31
CA TYR A 16 18.25 -49.19 14.23
C TYR A 16 17.11 -48.71 13.29
N ILE A 17 16.17 -49.60 12.91
CA ILE A 17 15.03 -49.25 12.04
C ILE A 17 14.10 -48.23 12.74
N ILE A 18 13.88 -48.40 14.05
CA ILE A 18 13.03 -47.49 14.83
C ILE A 18 13.69 -46.10 14.96
N PHE A 19 14.98 -46.05 15.28
CA PHE A 19 15.72 -44.75 15.35
C PHE A 19 15.78 -44.02 14.00
N ASP A 20 15.97 -44.76 12.88
CA ASP A 20 15.99 -44.18 11.54
C ASP A 20 14.62 -43.53 11.17
N LYS A 21 13.51 -44.18 11.58
CA LYS A 21 12.16 -43.65 11.34
C LYS A 21 11.79 -42.44 12.23
N ILE A 22 12.22 -42.41 13.48
CA ILE A 22 11.94 -41.33 14.41
C ILE A 22 12.63 -40.03 13.94
N GLY A 23 13.86 -40.12 13.45
CA GLY A 23 14.58 -38.98 12.88
C GLY A 23 13.88 -38.36 11.66
N ASP A 24 13.35 -39.18 10.77
CA ASP A 24 12.65 -38.78 9.55
C ASP A 24 11.32 -38.03 9.86
N ILE A 25 10.57 -38.49 10.87
CA ILE A 25 9.29 -37.90 11.30
C ILE A 25 9.54 -36.51 11.92
N GLY A 26 10.61 -36.34 12.71
CA GLY A 26 10.96 -35.06 13.34
C GLY A 26 11.29 -33.95 12.32
N LEU A 27 12.15 -34.26 11.35
CA LEU A 27 12.53 -33.35 10.27
C LEU A 27 11.34 -32.90 9.40
N THR A 28 10.44 -33.83 9.08
CA THR A 28 9.25 -33.53 8.29
C THR A 28 8.29 -32.59 9.04
N LYS A 29 8.11 -32.82 10.34
CA LYS A 29 7.23 -31.97 11.16
C LYS A 29 7.76 -30.55 11.32
N GLU A 30 9.03 -30.40 11.61
CA GLU A 30 9.68 -29.08 11.74
C GLU A 30 9.60 -28.27 10.44
N PHE A 31 9.82 -28.95 9.31
CA PHE A 31 9.71 -28.32 8.00
C PHE A 31 8.28 -27.88 7.69
N THR A 32 7.28 -28.73 7.92
CA THR A 32 5.87 -28.38 7.70
C THR A 32 5.49 -27.16 8.52
N GLN A 33 5.87 -27.10 9.80
CA GLN A 33 5.62 -25.94 10.65
C GLN A 33 6.27 -24.65 10.12
N LYS A 34 7.51 -24.73 9.62
CA LYS A 34 8.19 -23.59 9.02
C LYS A 34 7.50 -23.11 7.74
N GLN A 35 7.07 -24.04 6.90
CA GLN A 35 6.30 -23.74 5.69
C GLN A 35 4.97 -23.07 6.01
N ASP A 36 4.21 -23.60 6.94
CA ASP A 36 2.92 -23.05 7.37
C ASP A 36 3.10 -21.63 7.92
N SER A 37 4.16 -21.39 8.70
CA SER A 37 4.51 -20.06 9.21
C SER A 37 4.82 -19.08 8.08
N LEU A 38 5.59 -19.49 7.07
CA LEU A 38 5.93 -18.64 5.92
C LEU A 38 4.69 -18.33 5.06
N VAL A 39 3.81 -19.32 4.85
CA VAL A 39 2.54 -19.12 4.13
C VAL A 39 1.66 -18.13 4.88
N ALA A 40 1.48 -18.29 6.19
CA ALA A 40 0.70 -17.38 7.03
C ALA A 40 1.26 -15.94 7.00
N ALA A 41 2.59 -15.79 7.02
CA ALA A 41 3.24 -14.50 6.90
C ALA A 41 2.95 -13.83 5.54
N VAL A 42 3.04 -14.58 4.44
CA VAL A 42 2.72 -14.07 3.09
C VAL A 42 1.24 -13.67 2.98
N ASP A 43 0.33 -14.46 3.54
CA ASP A 43 -1.10 -14.15 3.50
C ASP A 43 -1.45 -12.92 4.35
N SER A 44 -0.81 -12.75 5.51
CA SER A 44 -0.92 -11.50 6.30
C SER A 44 -0.44 -10.29 5.49
N MET A 45 0.70 -10.39 4.81
CA MET A 45 1.23 -9.30 3.97
C MET A 45 0.30 -8.97 2.78
N LYS A 46 -0.38 -9.95 2.19
CA LYS A 46 -1.39 -9.72 1.15
C LYS A 46 -2.60 -8.94 1.67
N LEU A 47 -3.04 -9.25 2.90
CA LEU A 47 -4.11 -8.50 3.56
C LEU A 47 -3.71 -7.04 3.82
N ASP A 48 -2.46 -6.79 4.23
CA ASP A 48 -1.96 -5.43 4.42
C ASP A 48 -1.89 -4.67 3.10
N ILE A 49 -1.48 -5.30 2.00
CA ILE A 49 -1.53 -4.71 0.66
C ILE A 49 -2.97 -4.34 0.27
N ALA A 50 -3.95 -5.19 0.58
CA ALA A 50 -5.36 -4.89 0.29
C ALA A 50 -5.86 -3.67 1.09
N LYS A 51 -5.49 -3.54 2.37
CA LYS A 51 -5.78 -2.35 3.18
C LYS A 51 -5.11 -1.10 2.62
N ASP A 52 -3.83 -1.19 2.26
CA ASP A 52 -3.07 -0.09 1.67
C ASP A 52 -3.70 0.36 0.33
N ASN A 53 -4.26 -0.55 -0.49
CA ASN A 53 -5.01 -0.20 -1.69
C ASN A 53 -6.27 0.61 -1.36
N ALA A 54 -7.06 0.18 -0.37
CA ALA A 54 -8.26 0.91 0.05
C ALA A 54 -7.92 2.34 0.55
N VAL A 55 -6.79 2.51 1.24
CA VAL A 55 -6.31 3.84 1.65
C VAL A 55 -5.94 4.69 0.43
N ILE A 56 -5.23 4.13 -0.55
CA ILE A 56 -4.88 4.84 -1.79
C ILE A 56 -6.14 5.27 -2.54
N ASP A 57 -7.12 4.38 -2.70
CA ASP A 57 -8.37 4.69 -3.39
C ASP A 57 -9.13 5.83 -2.70
N SER A 58 -9.17 5.82 -1.36
CA SER A 58 -9.76 6.91 -0.57
C SER A 58 -9.04 8.24 -0.78
N LEU A 59 -7.70 8.24 -0.76
CA LEU A 59 -6.89 9.45 -0.97
C LEU A 59 -7.04 10.00 -2.39
N VAL A 60 -7.12 9.14 -3.40
CA VAL A 60 -7.37 9.52 -4.80
C VAL A 60 -8.76 10.15 -4.95
N TYR A 61 -9.78 9.58 -4.29
CA TYR A 61 -11.11 10.17 -4.28
C TYR A 61 -11.10 11.57 -3.67
N VAL A 62 -10.42 11.76 -2.54
CA VAL A 62 -10.28 13.08 -1.89
C VAL A 62 -9.55 14.07 -2.80
N ASP A 63 -8.46 13.68 -3.47
CA ASP A 63 -7.74 14.56 -4.43
C ASP A 63 -8.65 15.00 -5.59
N ASN A 64 -9.49 14.11 -6.10
CA ASN A 64 -10.45 14.46 -7.15
C ASN A 64 -11.47 15.50 -6.67
N VAL A 65 -12.05 15.33 -5.48
CA VAL A 65 -13.00 16.31 -4.89
C VAL A 65 -12.32 17.65 -4.67
N LEU A 66 -11.09 17.68 -4.17
CA LEU A 66 -10.32 18.91 -3.98
C LEU A 66 -9.98 19.59 -5.33
N THR A 67 -9.71 18.80 -6.37
CA THR A 67 -9.46 19.30 -7.73
C THR A 67 -10.68 20.01 -8.31
N GLU A 68 -11.87 19.43 -8.14
CA GLU A 68 -13.13 20.07 -8.55
C GLU A 68 -13.36 21.39 -7.82
N LYS A 69 -13.15 21.42 -6.50
CA LYS A 69 -13.26 22.66 -5.70
C LYS A 69 -12.30 23.74 -6.16
N VAL A 70 -11.04 23.40 -6.42
CA VAL A 70 -10.03 24.35 -6.95
C VAL A 70 -10.47 24.90 -8.32
N THR A 71 -10.99 24.04 -9.19
CA THR A 71 -11.48 24.42 -10.52
C THR A 71 -12.68 25.36 -10.42
N TYR A 72 -13.62 25.04 -9.54
CA TYR A 72 -14.76 25.92 -9.25
C TYR A 72 -14.32 27.32 -8.77
N MET A 73 -13.40 27.36 -7.79
CA MET A 73 -12.90 28.63 -7.25
C MET A 73 -12.16 29.47 -8.31
N LYS A 74 -11.35 28.83 -9.17
CA LYS A 74 -10.70 29.52 -10.29
C LYS A 74 -11.73 30.12 -11.28
N SER A 75 -12.82 29.40 -11.50
CA SER A 75 -13.94 29.91 -12.30
C SER A 75 -14.61 31.12 -11.62
N HIS A 76 -14.77 31.04 -10.30
CA HIS A 76 -15.35 32.14 -9.51
C HIS A 76 -14.50 33.44 -9.56
N VAL A 77 -13.17 33.33 -9.53
CA VAL A 77 -12.27 34.46 -9.76
C VAL A 77 -12.59 35.15 -11.10
N LYS A 78 -12.75 34.37 -12.19
CA LYS A 78 -13.09 34.93 -13.50
C LYS A 78 -14.45 35.65 -13.48
N THR A 79 -15.42 35.12 -12.74
CA THR A 79 -16.74 35.76 -12.58
C THR A 79 -16.63 37.06 -11.83
N VAL A 80 -15.88 37.13 -10.73
CA VAL A 80 -15.64 38.36 -9.98
C VAL A 80 -14.93 39.41 -10.84
N THR A 81 -13.91 38.99 -11.60
CA THR A 81 -13.22 39.92 -12.53
C THR A 81 -14.18 40.50 -13.55
N LYS A 82 -15.00 39.70 -14.21
CA LYS A 82 -16.01 40.19 -15.17
C LYS A 82 -17.02 41.13 -14.53
N PHE A 83 -17.44 40.84 -13.30
CA PHE A 83 -18.34 41.72 -12.54
C PHE A 83 -17.70 43.07 -12.26
N VAL A 84 -16.43 43.10 -11.83
CA VAL A 84 -15.67 44.34 -11.62
C VAL A 84 -15.58 45.15 -12.90
N ASP A 85 -15.21 44.54 -14.03
CA ASP A 85 -15.10 45.21 -15.33
C ASP A 85 -16.44 45.78 -15.79
N SER A 86 -17.52 45.00 -15.66
CA SER A 86 -18.86 45.47 -16.00
C SER A 86 -19.31 46.62 -15.09
N SER A 87 -19.01 46.56 -13.79
CA SER A 87 -19.34 47.60 -12.84
C SER A 87 -18.56 48.90 -13.12
N LYS A 88 -17.26 48.78 -13.45
CA LYS A 88 -16.44 49.95 -13.85
C LYS A 88 -16.99 50.64 -15.10
N THR A 89 -17.43 49.82 -16.08
CA THR A 89 -18.06 50.34 -17.32
C THR A 89 -19.39 51.03 -17.02
N ALA A 90 -20.22 50.44 -16.15
CA ALA A 90 -21.50 51.07 -15.75
C ALA A 90 -21.29 52.41 -15.03
N ILE A 91 -20.27 52.56 -14.19
CA ILE A 91 -19.93 53.79 -13.44
C ILE A 91 -19.62 54.95 -14.41
N ASP A 92 -19.06 54.66 -15.60
CA ASP A 92 -18.80 55.70 -16.60
C ASP A 92 -20.06 56.45 -17.03
N SER A 93 -21.22 55.81 -16.94
CA SER A 93 -22.52 56.40 -17.31
C SER A 93 -23.30 57.01 -16.12
N TYR A 94 -22.75 56.95 -14.90
CA TYR A 94 -23.45 57.43 -13.70
C TYR A 94 -23.53 58.96 -13.68
N THR A 95 -24.71 59.46 -13.32
CA THR A 95 -24.90 60.87 -12.94
C THR A 95 -24.24 61.15 -11.58
N GLU A 96 -23.98 62.44 -11.31
CA GLU A 96 -23.45 62.84 -10.01
C GLU A 96 -24.31 62.36 -8.84
N HIS A 97 -25.63 62.42 -8.97
CA HIS A 97 -26.56 61.93 -7.96
C HIS A 97 -26.41 60.40 -7.72
N GLN A 98 -26.26 59.63 -8.78
CA GLN A 98 -26.03 58.16 -8.67
C GLN A 98 -24.69 57.85 -8.00
N LEU A 99 -23.63 58.62 -8.28
CA LEU A 99 -22.33 58.48 -7.64
C LEU A 99 -22.44 58.81 -6.15
N VAL A 100 -23.03 59.93 -5.77
CA VAL A 100 -23.24 60.32 -4.36
C VAL A 100 -24.06 59.27 -3.62
N THR A 101 -25.14 58.75 -4.22
CA THR A 101 -25.97 57.69 -3.65
C THR A 101 -25.15 56.43 -3.42
N SER A 102 -24.31 56.05 -4.38
CA SER A 102 -23.41 54.88 -4.29
C SER A 102 -22.42 55.02 -3.12
N PHE A 103 -21.80 56.19 -2.94
CA PHE A 103 -20.90 56.45 -1.82
C PHE A 103 -21.65 56.43 -0.48
N ASN A 104 -22.82 57.07 -0.37
CA ASN A 104 -23.63 57.10 0.85
C ASN A 104 -24.12 55.71 1.26
N THR A 105 -24.49 54.87 0.30
CA THR A 105 -24.84 53.45 0.54
C THR A 105 -23.68 52.69 1.12
N ARG A 106 -22.47 52.94 0.63
CA ARG A 106 -21.26 52.24 1.07
C ARG A 106 -20.73 52.75 2.42
N TYR A 107 -20.88 54.05 2.66
CA TYR A 107 -20.40 54.72 3.88
C TYR A 107 -21.53 55.44 4.60
N PRO A 108 -22.48 54.69 5.19
CA PRO A 108 -23.69 55.29 5.78
C PRO A 108 -23.42 56.16 7.00
N LYS A 109 -22.26 56.07 7.63
CA LYS A 109 -21.85 56.91 8.76
C LYS A 109 -21.24 58.23 8.33
N ASP A 110 -20.74 58.31 7.10
CA ASP A 110 -20.05 59.46 6.53
C ASP A 110 -20.88 60.08 5.40
N THR A 111 -22.21 60.14 5.59
CA THR A 111 -23.15 60.59 4.57
C THR A 111 -22.82 62.00 4.09
N VAL A 112 -22.54 62.18 2.82
CA VAL A 112 -22.33 63.46 2.18
C VAL A 112 -23.70 64.10 1.91
N THR A 113 -24.07 65.12 2.66
CA THR A 113 -25.35 65.81 2.55
C THR A 113 -25.36 66.93 1.50
N ASN A 114 -24.18 67.40 1.11
CA ASN A 114 -24.01 68.35 0.03
C ASN A 114 -23.03 67.88 -1.00
N PRO A 115 -23.24 68.07 -2.30
CA PRO A 115 -22.25 67.78 -3.28
C PRO A 115 -20.94 68.49 -2.92
N LEU A 116 -19.91 67.70 -2.65
CA LEU A 116 -18.55 68.17 -2.51
C LEU A 116 -18.22 68.93 -3.81
N PRO A 117 -17.48 70.07 -3.77
CA PRO A 117 -17.04 70.72 -4.98
C PRO A 117 -15.93 69.93 -5.67
N VAL A 118 -16.22 68.67 -5.96
CA VAL A 118 -15.30 67.76 -6.60
C VAL A 118 -15.79 67.50 -8.02
N ALA A 119 -14.91 67.65 -8.98
CA ALA A 119 -15.25 67.40 -10.37
C ALA A 119 -15.77 66.01 -10.59
N GLN A 120 -16.86 65.87 -11.35
CA GLN A 120 -17.48 64.55 -11.66
C GLN A 120 -16.46 63.45 -12.13
N PRO A 121 -15.43 63.75 -12.94
CA PRO A 121 -14.42 62.78 -13.30
C PRO A 121 -13.66 62.17 -12.12
N VAL A 122 -13.43 62.95 -11.06
CA VAL A 122 -12.77 62.48 -9.85
C VAL A 122 -13.67 61.52 -9.05
N LEU A 123 -14.96 61.84 -8.98
CA LEU A 123 -15.97 60.97 -8.36
C LEU A 123 -16.11 59.63 -9.10
N VAL A 124 -16.10 59.66 -10.43
CA VAL A 124 -16.09 58.48 -11.28
C VAL A 124 -14.85 57.63 -11.02
N ALA A 125 -13.67 58.25 -11.00
CA ALA A 125 -12.42 57.52 -10.72
C ALA A 125 -12.44 56.90 -9.33
N ALA A 126 -12.82 57.63 -8.29
CA ALA A 126 -12.92 57.09 -6.93
C ALA A 126 -13.95 55.94 -6.81
N ALA A 127 -15.09 56.05 -7.49
CA ALA A 127 -16.08 54.96 -7.49
C ALA A 127 -15.54 53.69 -8.18
N LYS A 128 -14.80 53.81 -9.27
CA LYS A 128 -14.14 52.70 -9.94
C LYS A 128 -13.08 52.06 -9.08
N ASP A 129 -12.24 52.86 -8.42
CA ASP A 129 -11.20 52.35 -7.51
C ASP A 129 -11.80 51.57 -6.35
N LEU A 130 -12.93 52.02 -5.81
CA LEU A 130 -13.64 51.32 -4.74
C LEU A 130 -14.17 49.93 -5.20
N VAL A 131 -14.77 49.89 -6.40
CA VAL A 131 -15.25 48.60 -6.97
C VAL A 131 -14.07 47.66 -7.24
N GLU A 132 -12.96 48.18 -7.74
CA GLU A 132 -11.74 47.43 -7.98
C GLU A 132 -11.15 46.91 -6.66
N LEU A 133 -11.11 47.71 -5.62
CA LEU A 133 -10.64 47.31 -4.28
C LEU A 133 -11.51 46.19 -3.70
N ASP A 134 -12.83 46.23 -3.83
CA ASP A 134 -13.72 45.20 -3.35
C ASP A 134 -13.57 43.90 -4.14
N GLY A 135 -13.45 44.03 -5.45
CA GLY A 135 -13.14 42.89 -6.30
C GLY A 135 -11.79 42.26 -5.95
N ALA A 136 -10.77 43.06 -5.74
CA ALA A 136 -9.45 42.62 -5.33
C ALA A 136 -9.49 41.87 -3.98
N LYS A 137 -10.20 42.41 -2.99
CA LYS A 137 -10.39 41.71 -1.69
C LYS A 137 -11.07 40.35 -1.85
N GLN A 138 -12.12 40.26 -2.66
CA GLN A 138 -12.81 39.00 -2.94
C GLN A 138 -11.88 37.99 -3.64
N ILE A 139 -11.13 38.46 -4.65
CA ILE A 139 -10.17 37.60 -5.38
C ILE A 139 -9.07 37.09 -4.45
N ILE A 140 -8.55 37.95 -3.54
CA ILE A 140 -7.55 37.52 -2.54
C ILE A 140 -8.13 36.41 -1.68
N THR A 141 -9.32 36.57 -1.10
CA THR A 141 -9.97 35.55 -0.27
C THR A 141 -10.16 34.21 -1.01
N ILE A 142 -10.55 34.29 -2.29
CA ILE A 142 -10.70 33.08 -3.12
C ILE A 142 -9.32 32.44 -3.37
N LYS A 143 -8.30 33.23 -3.69
CA LYS A 143 -6.94 32.73 -3.93
C LYS A 143 -6.35 32.08 -2.67
N ASP A 144 -6.54 32.65 -1.50
CA ASP A 144 -6.11 32.07 -0.22
C ASP A 144 -6.78 30.69 0.00
N SER A 145 -8.07 30.61 -0.31
CA SER A 145 -8.78 29.32 -0.27
C SER A 145 -8.22 28.31 -1.28
N VAL A 146 -7.85 28.74 -2.49
CA VAL A 146 -7.21 27.89 -3.50
C VAL A 146 -5.85 27.40 -3.01
N ILE A 147 -5.07 28.26 -2.35
CA ILE A 147 -3.77 27.88 -1.76
C ILE A 147 -3.99 26.79 -0.71
N ALA A 148 -4.86 27.00 0.26
CA ALA A 148 -5.15 26.02 1.32
C ALA A 148 -5.62 24.66 0.76
N LEU A 149 -6.49 24.65 -0.25
CA LEU A 149 -6.93 23.43 -0.91
C LEU A 149 -5.78 22.74 -1.67
N THR A 150 -4.89 23.52 -2.28
CA THR A 150 -3.73 22.98 -3.00
C THR A 150 -2.72 22.35 -2.04
N GLU A 151 -2.47 23.00 -0.90
CA GLU A 151 -1.63 22.44 0.18
C GLU A 151 -2.20 21.12 0.71
N SER A 152 -3.51 21.06 0.92
CA SER A 152 -4.20 19.82 1.32
C SER A 152 -4.03 18.70 0.27
N ARG A 153 -4.05 19.03 -1.03
CA ARG A 153 -3.79 18.10 -2.12
C ARG A 153 -2.34 17.58 -2.10
N VAL A 154 -1.38 18.46 -1.86
CA VAL A 154 0.05 18.07 -1.75
C VAL A 154 0.21 17.08 -0.60
N ALA A 155 -0.30 17.41 0.59
CA ALA A 155 -0.25 16.51 1.76
C ALA A 155 -0.91 15.15 1.49
N GLY A 156 -2.03 15.13 0.77
CA GLY A 156 -2.68 13.90 0.32
C GLY A 156 -1.79 13.05 -0.60
N LYS A 157 -1.11 13.69 -1.56
CA LYS A 157 -0.17 13.01 -2.47
C LYS A 157 1.06 12.47 -1.75
N ASP A 158 1.60 13.19 -0.79
CA ASP A 158 2.70 12.71 0.06
C ASP A 158 2.28 11.48 0.86
N SER A 159 1.04 11.45 1.35
CA SER A 159 0.46 10.27 2.01
C SER A 159 0.35 9.08 1.05
N VAL A 160 -0.07 9.29 -0.19
CA VAL A 160 -0.11 8.24 -1.24
C VAL A 160 1.30 7.69 -1.50
N ILE A 161 2.31 8.56 -1.64
CA ILE A 161 3.70 8.16 -1.85
C ILE A 161 4.20 7.31 -0.68
N ALA A 162 3.90 7.71 0.56
CA ALA A 162 4.28 6.94 1.75
C ALA A 162 3.66 5.52 1.75
N VAL A 163 2.38 5.41 1.38
CA VAL A 163 1.70 4.10 1.27
C VAL A 163 2.30 3.25 0.14
N PHE A 164 2.64 3.84 -1.01
CA PHE A 164 3.32 3.11 -2.08
C PHE A 164 4.70 2.60 -1.66
N THR A 165 5.48 3.41 -0.95
CA THR A 165 6.79 3.01 -0.41
C THR A 165 6.65 1.83 0.57
N LYS A 166 5.64 1.89 1.45
CA LYS A 166 5.33 0.77 2.37
C LYS A 166 4.97 -0.50 1.59
N LYS A 167 4.10 -0.39 0.57
CA LYS A 167 3.74 -1.52 -0.30
C LYS A 167 4.94 -2.13 -1.00
N GLU A 168 5.84 -1.30 -1.55
CA GLU A 168 7.06 -1.77 -2.20
C GLU A 168 7.90 -2.62 -1.23
N ASN A 169 8.08 -2.17 0.02
CA ASN A 169 8.78 -2.92 1.05
C ASN A 169 8.06 -4.23 1.40
N THR A 170 6.73 -4.21 1.47
CA THR A 170 5.93 -5.42 1.69
C THR A 170 6.11 -6.43 0.56
N TYR A 171 6.10 -5.99 -0.71
CA TYR A 171 6.37 -6.87 -1.85
C TYR A 171 7.79 -7.45 -1.81
N LYS A 172 8.81 -6.66 -1.46
CA LYS A 172 10.18 -7.16 -1.27
C LYS A 172 10.25 -8.27 -0.22
N ASN A 173 9.54 -8.10 0.90
CA ASN A 173 9.45 -9.12 1.95
C ASN A 173 8.72 -10.39 1.48
N ILE A 174 7.64 -10.26 0.71
CA ILE A 174 6.96 -11.40 0.09
C ILE A 174 7.92 -12.17 -0.83
N MET A 175 8.64 -11.47 -1.70
CA MET A 175 9.61 -12.09 -2.61
C MET A 175 10.73 -12.80 -1.83
N PHE A 176 11.26 -12.18 -0.78
CA PHE A 176 12.27 -12.80 0.07
C PHE A 176 11.75 -14.07 0.75
N ASN A 177 10.52 -14.04 1.29
CA ASN A 177 9.91 -15.22 1.91
C ASN A 177 9.65 -16.34 0.89
N GLN A 178 9.21 -16.00 -0.32
CA GLN A 178 9.02 -16.97 -1.41
C GLN A 178 10.36 -17.58 -1.86
N ASP A 179 11.43 -16.79 -1.97
CA ASP A 179 12.76 -17.29 -2.30
C ASP A 179 13.28 -18.25 -1.22
N THR A 180 13.03 -17.92 0.05
CA THR A 180 13.34 -18.81 1.17
C THR A 180 12.56 -20.13 1.08
N GLN A 181 11.26 -20.07 0.76
CA GLN A 181 10.45 -21.28 0.53
C GLN A 181 11.04 -22.13 -0.58
N ILE A 182 11.41 -21.54 -1.71
CA ILE A 182 12.01 -22.26 -2.85
C ILE A 182 13.33 -22.92 -2.45
N LYS A 183 14.19 -22.25 -1.67
CA LYS A 183 15.45 -22.81 -1.18
C LYS A 183 15.20 -23.99 -0.25
N ASP A 184 14.23 -23.87 0.66
CA ASP A 184 13.85 -24.94 1.58
C ASP A 184 13.26 -26.14 0.81
N TRP A 185 12.45 -25.91 -0.22
CA TRP A 185 11.93 -26.96 -1.10
C TRP A 185 13.05 -27.71 -1.84
N LYS A 186 14.04 -26.98 -2.39
CA LYS A 186 15.20 -27.58 -3.05
C LYS A 186 16.02 -28.44 -2.08
N TYR A 187 16.22 -27.96 -0.87
CA TYR A 187 16.93 -28.73 0.16
C TYR A 187 16.21 -30.03 0.50
N GLN A 188 14.88 -29.98 0.70
CA GLN A 188 14.10 -31.21 0.96
C GLN A 188 14.10 -32.16 -0.21
N PHE A 189 13.93 -31.66 -1.43
CA PHE A 189 13.97 -32.50 -2.61
C PHE A 189 15.28 -33.28 -2.68
N ASN A 190 16.40 -32.60 -2.42
CA ASN A 190 17.72 -33.26 -2.38
C ASN A 190 17.83 -34.30 -1.23
N ALA A 191 17.30 -33.94 -0.05
CA ALA A 191 17.28 -34.89 1.09
C ALA A 191 16.43 -36.12 0.80
N LEU A 192 15.25 -35.96 0.20
CA LEU A 192 14.39 -37.07 -0.23
C LEU A 192 15.02 -37.93 -1.32
N GLN A 193 15.74 -37.34 -2.27
CA GLN A 193 16.49 -38.06 -3.28
C GLN A 193 17.57 -38.96 -2.62
N LEU A 194 18.32 -38.38 -1.65
CA LEU A 194 19.33 -39.12 -0.89
C LEU A 194 18.72 -40.25 -0.07
N GLN A 195 17.58 -40.03 0.58
CA GLN A 195 16.85 -41.08 1.30
C GLN A 195 16.36 -42.19 0.38
N ASN A 196 15.76 -41.81 -0.76
CA ASN A 196 15.34 -42.79 -1.77
C ASN A 196 16.51 -43.64 -2.29
N ALA A 197 17.67 -43.01 -2.52
CA ALA A 197 18.87 -43.74 -2.92
C ALA A 197 19.34 -44.73 -1.82
N LYS A 198 19.36 -44.27 -0.54
CA LYS A 198 19.68 -45.15 0.61
C LYS A 198 18.68 -46.29 0.77
N LEU A 199 17.38 -46.04 0.64
CA LEU A 199 16.32 -47.06 0.70
C LEU A 199 16.44 -48.08 -0.44
N LYS A 200 16.73 -47.64 -1.66
CA LYS A 200 16.99 -48.53 -2.80
C LYS A 200 18.20 -49.41 -2.55
N ALA A 201 19.29 -48.86 -2.03
CA ALA A 201 20.48 -49.62 -1.65
C ALA A 201 20.15 -50.63 -0.53
N LYS A 202 19.48 -50.15 0.56
CA LYS A 202 19.07 -51.01 1.69
C LYS A 202 18.18 -52.19 1.23
N ASN A 203 17.17 -51.92 0.37
CA ASN A 203 16.31 -52.97 -0.19
C ASN A 203 17.09 -53.98 -1.03
N LYS A 204 18.11 -53.51 -1.78
CA LYS A 204 18.98 -54.40 -2.55
C LYS A 204 19.81 -55.30 -1.65
N PHE A 205 20.42 -54.72 -0.58
CA PHE A 205 21.17 -55.52 0.40
C PHE A 205 20.29 -56.45 1.22
N THR A 206 19.07 -56.04 1.61
CA THR A 206 18.12 -56.91 2.31
C THR A 206 17.69 -58.10 1.44
N LYS A 207 17.44 -57.92 0.15
CA LYS A 207 17.11 -59.01 -0.79
C LYS A 207 18.25 -59.95 -0.97
N ILE A 208 19.50 -59.46 -1.07
CA ILE A 208 20.69 -60.31 -1.17
C ILE A 208 20.91 -61.09 0.13
N GLY A 209 20.80 -60.41 1.29
CA GLY A 209 20.95 -61.03 2.61
C GLY A 209 19.90 -62.13 2.88
N ALA A 210 18.63 -61.84 2.54
CA ALA A 210 17.55 -62.80 2.65
C ALA A 210 17.81 -64.04 1.72
N GLY A 211 18.29 -63.77 0.50
CA GLY A 211 18.66 -64.89 -0.43
C GLY A 211 19.79 -65.74 0.09
N LEU A 212 20.82 -65.16 0.72
CA LEU A 212 21.94 -65.89 1.32
C LEU A 212 21.50 -66.71 2.56
N VAL A 213 20.60 -66.18 3.40
CA VAL A 213 20.09 -66.89 4.58
C VAL A 213 19.21 -68.02 4.15
N VAL A 214 18.30 -67.86 3.19
CA VAL A 214 17.45 -68.93 2.67
C VAL A 214 18.28 -69.97 1.94
N GLY A 215 19.23 -69.57 1.10
CA GLY A 215 20.12 -70.48 0.40
C GLY A 215 21.02 -71.29 1.36
N GLY A 216 21.53 -70.65 2.40
CA GLY A 216 22.33 -71.27 3.46
C GLY A 216 21.52 -72.29 4.29
N LEU A 217 20.25 -71.94 4.60
CA LEU A 217 19.34 -72.91 5.29
C LEU A 217 18.99 -74.09 4.43
N VAL A 218 18.70 -73.91 3.13
CA VAL A 218 18.44 -74.97 2.17
C VAL A 218 19.69 -75.88 2.02
N TYR A 219 20.87 -75.30 1.91
CA TYR A 219 22.13 -76.08 1.84
C TYR A 219 22.34 -76.89 3.11
N LEU A 220 22.10 -76.34 4.31
CA LEU A 220 22.21 -77.10 5.57
C LEU A 220 21.15 -78.18 5.72
N MET A 221 19.99 -78.07 5.10
CA MET A 221 18.96 -79.10 5.08
C MET A 221 19.28 -80.21 4.11
N LEU A 222 19.93 -79.94 3.00
CA LEU A 222 20.30 -80.93 1.99
C LEU A 222 21.64 -81.65 2.29
N ALA A 223 22.48 -81.08 3.16
CA ALA A 223 23.78 -81.61 3.56
C ALA A 223 23.71 -82.56 4.79
N LYS A 224 22.51 -82.90 5.20
CA LYS A 224 22.23 -83.97 6.17
C LYS A 224 21.78 -85.23 5.45
#